data_838a2c0fcebdffd0acb84f4d0915e305
#
_entry.id   838a2c0fcebdffd0acb84f4d0915e305
#
_cell.length_a   1.000
_cell.length_b   1.000
_cell.length_c   1.000
_cell.angle_alpha   90.00
_cell.angle_beta   90.00
_cell.angle_gamma   90.00
#
_symmetry.space_group_name_H-M   'P 1'
#
loop_
_entity.id
_entity.type
_entity.pdbx_description
1 polymer ?
#
loop_
_entity_poly.entity_id
_entity_poly.type
_entity_poly.pdbx_seq_one_letter_code
_entity_poly.pdbx_strand_id
1 'polypeptide(L)'
;MERRNYWRFKTSRVRAFTLLESLVALIVISGSLLLFQAMSQLLVSEVRYQQRSEQKEWLLFVDQLEAELNRTQFEKVENDRLYLRQEGKPISMGKSKSNDFRKTDASGRGYQPMVYGLKSARIQEKGQELHFHFQFEKGLEREFIYRVEKEKS
;
A
#
# COMPACT_ATOMS: atom_id res chain seq x y z
N MET A 1 -2.66 28.04 -83.17
CA MET A 1 -3.54 28.53 -82.07
C MET A 1 -3.13 27.89 -80.79
N GLU A 2 -2.21 28.53 -80.06
CA GLU A 2 -1.52 27.96 -78.90
C GLU A 2 -2.14 28.51 -77.62
N ARG A 3 -2.83 27.63 -76.83
CA ARG A 3 -3.44 28.01 -75.53
C ARG A 3 -2.37 28.02 -74.48
N ARG A 4 -1.88 29.16 -74.06
CA ARG A 4 -1.03 29.34 -72.89
C ARG A 4 -1.86 29.15 -71.63
N ASN A 5 -1.70 28.00 -70.91
CA ASN A 5 -2.23 27.77 -69.55
C ASN A 5 -1.42 28.60 -68.57
N TYR A 6 -1.99 29.69 -68.06
CA TYR A 6 -1.45 30.44 -66.96
C TYR A 6 -1.82 29.78 -65.69
N TRP A 7 -0.87 29.08 -65.02
CA TRP A 7 -0.99 28.61 -63.68
C TRP A 7 -1.11 29.77 -62.70
N ARG A 8 -2.31 30.06 -62.26
CA ARG A 8 -2.56 30.99 -61.15
C ARG A 8 -2.10 30.36 -59.85
N PHE A 9 -0.93 30.68 -59.34
CA PHE A 9 -0.52 30.40 -57.99
C PHE A 9 -1.44 31.20 -57.05
N LYS A 10 -2.29 30.48 -56.33
CA LYS A 10 -3.06 31.02 -55.21
C LYS A 10 -2.07 31.31 -54.09
N THR A 11 -1.61 32.56 -53.96
CA THR A 11 -0.86 33.00 -52.79
C THR A 11 -1.78 32.97 -51.57
N SER A 12 -1.69 31.90 -50.81
CA SER A 12 -2.28 31.84 -49.45
C SER A 12 -1.54 32.88 -48.61
N ARG A 13 -2.22 33.94 -48.20
CA ARG A 13 -1.69 34.89 -47.22
C ARG A 13 -1.53 34.14 -45.91
N VAL A 14 -0.34 33.70 -45.61
CA VAL A 14 0.03 33.23 -44.26
C VAL A 14 0.00 34.48 -43.38
N ARG A 15 -0.94 34.58 -42.47
CA ARG A 15 -0.97 35.66 -41.48
C ARG A 15 0.32 35.58 -40.68
N ALA A 16 1.16 36.59 -40.76
CA ALA A 16 2.33 36.69 -39.90
C ALA A 16 1.87 36.78 -38.44
N PHE A 17 2.40 35.91 -37.58
CA PHE A 17 2.15 35.96 -36.16
C PHE A 17 2.64 37.30 -35.60
N THR A 18 1.80 38.00 -34.86
CA THR A 18 2.21 39.27 -34.25
C THR A 18 3.11 39.00 -33.05
N LEU A 19 4.06 39.91 -32.79
CA LEU A 19 4.97 39.80 -31.65
C LEU A 19 4.22 39.71 -30.33
N LEU A 20 3.09 40.41 -30.23
CA LEU A 20 2.19 40.34 -29.07
C LEU A 20 1.58 38.93 -28.87
N GLU A 21 1.14 38.32 -29.95
CA GLU A 21 0.53 36.99 -29.94
C GLU A 21 1.53 35.91 -29.48
N SER A 22 2.78 36.03 -29.93
CA SER A 22 3.90 35.19 -29.48
C SER A 22 4.19 35.39 -28.00
N LEU A 23 4.15 36.62 -27.50
CA LEU A 23 4.36 36.94 -26.09
C LEU A 23 3.26 36.34 -25.23
N VAL A 24 2.00 36.49 -25.60
CA VAL A 24 0.86 35.91 -24.90
C VAL A 24 0.94 34.39 -24.88
N ALA A 25 1.27 33.75 -26.01
CA ALA A 25 1.44 32.31 -26.10
C ALA A 25 2.54 31.81 -25.15
N LEU A 26 3.67 32.49 -25.05
CA LEU A 26 4.76 32.15 -24.13
C LEU A 26 4.35 32.28 -22.67
N ILE A 27 3.59 33.33 -22.31
CA ILE A 27 3.08 33.49 -20.92
C ILE A 27 2.13 32.34 -20.55
N VAL A 28 1.21 32.00 -21.47
CA VAL A 28 0.25 30.89 -21.22
C VAL A 28 0.97 29.56 -21.08
N ILE A 29 1.92 29.25 -21.96
CA ILE A 29 2.70 28.01 -21.89
C ILE A 29 3.51 27.97 -20.60
N SER A 30 4.22 29.04 -20.27
CA SER A 30 5.02 29.11 -19.05
C SER A 30 4.18 28.95 -17.80
N GLY A 31 3.03 29.62 -17.72
CA GLY A 31 2.08 29.48 -16.61
C GLY A 31 1.52 28.07 -16.49
N SER A 32 1.18 27.43 -17.62
CA SER A 32 0.70 26.04 -17.62
C SER A 32 1.76 25.06 -17.12
N LEU A 33 3.02 25.24 -17.50
CA LEU A 33 4.14 24.40 -17.04
C LEU A 33 4.36 24.54 -15.52
N LEU A 34 4.29 25.76 -14.99
CA LEU A 34 4.42 26.01 -13.55
C LEU A 34 3.29 25.35 -12.75
N LEU A 35 2.05 25.46 -13.23
CA LEU A 35 0.90 24.79 -12.62
C LEU A 35 1.05 23.26 -12.64
N PHE A 36 1.47 22.70 -13.76
CA PHE A 36 1.70 21.26 -13.89
C PHE A 36 2.79 20.79 -12.93
N GLN A 37 3.88 21.53 -12.81
CA GLN A 37 4.97 21.23 -11.89
C GLN A 37 4.48 21.25 -10.42
N ALA A 38 3.70 22.27 -10.04
CA ALA A 38 3.15 22.38 -8.69
C ALA A 38 2.21 21.19 -8.37
N MET A 39 1.31 20.82 -9.27
CA MET A 39 0.44 19.66 -9.11
C MET A 39 1.23 18.35 -8.99
N SER A 40 2.25 18.17 -9.81
CA SER A 40 3.10 16.97 -9.76
C SER A 40 3.82 16.83 -8.43
N GLN A 41 4.32 17.93 -7.86
CA GLN A 41 4.97 17.92 -6.55
C GLN A 41 3.99 17.56 -5.42
N LEU A 42 2.75 18.06 -5.47
CA LEU A 42 1.71 17.72 -4.50
C LEU A 42 1.38 16.23 -4.55
N LEU A 43 1.19 15.64 -5.73
CA LEU A 43 0.92 14.22 -5.88
C LEU A 43 2.07 13.34 -5.33
N VAL A 44 3.31 13.69 -5.64
CA VAL A 44 4.48 12.97 -5.11
C VAL A 44 4.56 13.05 -3.59
N SER A 45 4.26 14.22 -3.01
CA SER A 45 4.27 14.39 -1.55
C SER A 45 3.19 13.55 -0.86
N GLU A 46 2.00 13.47 -1.44
CA GLU A 46 0.89 12.66 -0.94
C GLU A 46 1.22 11.17 -0.96
N VAL A 47 1.75 10.66 -2.08
CA VAL A 47 2.17 9.26 -2.19
C VAL A 47 3.23 8.92 -1.15
N ARG A 48 4.22 9.79 -0.93
CA ARG A 48 5.26 9.58 0.09
C ARG A 48 4.69 9.59 1.51
N TYR A 49 3.72 10.45 1.78
CA TYR A 49 3.05 10.51 3.09
C TYR A 49 2.29 9.21 3.36
N GLN A 50 1.51 8.72 2.40
CA GLN A 50 0.78 7.45 2.53
C GLN A 50 1.72 6.26 2.76
N GLN A 51 2.81 6.15 2.00
CA GLN A 51 3.79 5.08 2.19
C GLN A 51 4.43 5.10 3.58
N ARG A 52 4.73 6.28 4.11
CA ARG A 52 5.27 6.42 5.48
C ARG A 52 4.25 6.03 6.56
N SER A 53 2.98 6.35 6.35
CA SER A 53 1.90 5.97 7.26
C SER A 53 1.73 4.46 7.31
N GLU A 54 1.64 3.79 6.15
CA GLU A 54 1.54 2.33 6.05
C GLU A 54 2.75 1.61 6.67
N GLN A 55 3.95 2.16 6.49
CA GLN A 55 5.15 1.61 7.12
C GLN A 55 5.11 1.73 8.65
N LYS A 56 4.64 2.85 9.19
CA LYS A 56 4.49 3.03 10.64
C LYS A 56 3.44 2.07 11.22
N GLU A 57 2.29 1.95 10.57
CA GLU A 57 1.24 1.03 10.99
C GLU A 57 1.75 -0.43 11.01
N TRP A 58 2.51 -0.82 9.99
CA TRP A 58 3.13 -2.14 9.94
C TRP A 58 4.10 -2.36 11.10
N LEU A 59 5.01 -1.41 11.37
CA LEU A 59 5.99 -1.54 12.45
C LEU A 59 5.31 -1.63 13.82
N LEU A 60 4.30 -0.78 14.09
CA LEU A 60 3.53 -0.84 15.33
C LEU A 60 2.80 -2.18 15.49
N PHE A 61 2.25 -2.71 14.40
CA PHE A 61 1.61 -4.03 14.43
C PHE A 61 2.63 -5.13 14.73
N VAL A 62 3.81 -5.12 14.09
CA VAL A 62 4.87 -6.11 14.35
C VAL A 62 5.33 -6.04 15.80
N ASP A 63 5.61 -4.85 16.33
CA ASP A 63 6.01 -4.67 17.73
C ASP A 63 4.94 -5.20 18.69
N GLN A 64 3.66 -4.93 18.41
CA GLN A 64 2.55 -5.43 19.20
C GLN A 64 2.42 -6.96 19.11
N LEU A 65 2.54 -7.51 17.90
CA LEU A 65 2.46 -8.95 17.67
C LEU A 65 3.59 -9.68 18.39
N GLU A 66 4.81 -9.19 18.26
CA GLU A 66 5.99 -9.74 18.94
C GLU A 66 5.84 -9.67 20.47
N ALA A 67 5.40 -8.54 21.00
CA ALA A 67 5.17 -8.38 22.44
C ALA A 67 4.11 -9.35 22.99
N GLU A 68 3.06 -9.63 22.20
CA GLU A 68 2.04 -10.64 22.57
C GLU A 68 2.60 -12.07 22.47
N LEU A 69 3.35 -12.39 21.43
CA LEU A 69 3.97 -13.72 21.25
C LEU A 69 4.97 -14.02 22.37
N ASN A 70 5.77 -13.05 22.79
CA ASN A 70 6.74 -13.19 23.89
C ASN A 70 6.11 -13.49 25.24
N ARG A 71 4.80 -13.20 25.41
CA ARG A 71 4.04 -13.45 26.66
C ARG A 71 3.20 -14.73 26.60
N THR A 72 3.33 -15.51 25.54
CA THR A 72 2.48 -16.66 25.29
C THR A 72 3.31 -17.90 24.99
N GLN A 73 2.73 -19.06 25.29
CA GLN A 73 3.26 -20.36 24.90
C GLN A 73 2.58 -20.82 23.61
N PHE A 74 3.36 -21.24 22.64
CA PHE A 74 2.85 -21.76 21.38
C PHE A 74 2.22 -23.14 21.57
N GLU A 75 1.01 -23.36 21.02
CA GLU A 75 0.36 -24.66 20.99
C GLU A 75 0.35 -25.27 19.59
N LYS A 76 -0.29 -24.58 18.62
CA LYS A 76 -0.41 -25.06 17.24
C LYS A 76 -0.81 -23.95 16.25
N VAL A 77 -0.64 -24.23 14.97
CA VAL A 77 -1.26 -23.48 13.87
C VAL A 77 -2.29 -24.39 13.18
N GLU A 78 -3.49 -23.90 12.99
CA GLU A 78 -4.57 -24.60 12.31
C GLU A 78 -5.49 -23.61 11.56
N ASN A 79 -5.78 -23.86 10.28
CA ASN A 79 -6.65 -23.02 9.45
C ASN A 79 -6.27 -21.53 9.42
N ASP A 80 -4.98 -21.22 9.23
CA ASP A 80 -4.42 -19.87 9.26
C ASP A 80 -4.70 -19.12 10.57
N ARG A 81 -4.89 -19.87 11.67
CA ARG A 81 -5.01 -19.37 13.03
C ARG A 81 -3.89 -19.93 13.90
N LEU A 82 -3.37 -19.06 14.73
CA LEU A 82 -2.39 -19.36 15.75
C LEU A 82 -3.09 -19.60 17.08
N TYR A 83 -2.85 -20.74 17.69
CA TYR A 83 -3.36 -21.11 19.01
C TYR A 83 -2.22 -21.04 20.02
N LEU A 84 -2.47 -20.34 21.11
CA LEU A 84 -1.49 -19.99 22.12
C LEU A 84 -2.09 -20.13 23.52
N ARG A 85 -1.23 -20.17 24.53
CA ARG A 85 -1.63 -20.12 25.93
C ARG A 85 -1.01 -18.90 26.61
N GLN A 86 -1.83 -18.09 27.23
CA GLN A 86 -1.40 -16.91 27.98
C GLN A 86 -1.88 -17.03 29.43
N GLU A 87 -0.96 -17.05 30.38
CA GLU A 87 -1.30 -17.23 31.83
C GLU A 87 -2.25 -18.40 32.08
N GLY A 88 -2.00 -19.54 31.43
CA GLY A 88 -2.81 -20.73 31.49
C GLY A 88 -4.13 -20.70 30.71
N LYS A 89 -4.51 -19.56 30.13
CA LYS A 89 -5.75 -19.41 29.35
C LYS A 89 -5.49 -19.62 27.86
N PRO A 90 -6.32 -20.42 27.17
CA PRO A 90 -6.18 -20.63 25.74
C PRO A 90 -6.68 -19.39 24.96
N ILE A 91 -5.85 -18.90 24.06
CA ILE A 91 -6.16 -17.76 23.17
C ILE A 91 -5.88 -18.14 21.71
N SER A 92 -6.42 -17.39 20.79
CA SER A 92 -6.10 -17.54 19.37
C SER A 92 -5.89 -16.19 18.67
N MET A 93 -5.03 -16.18 17.65
CA MET A 93 -4.78 -15.02 16.81
C MET A 93 -5.00 -15.40 15.34
N GLY A 94 -5.57 -14.50 14.57
CA GLY A 94 -5.81 -14.74 13.15
C GLY A 94 -6.66 -13.67 12.51
N LYS A 95 -6.81 -13.76 11.17
CA LYS A 95 -7.67 -12.88 10.41
C LYS A 95 -9.13 -13.13 10.74
N SER A 96 -9.89 -12.07 10.92
CA SER A 96 -11.33 -12.11 11.11
C SER A 96 -12.11 -11.93 9.80
N LYS A 97 -13.41 -12.10 9.86
CA LYS A 97 -14.31 -11.77 8.75
C LYS A 97 -14.39 -10.26 8.45
N SER A 98 -14.02 -9.42 9.42
CA SER A 98 -14.03 -7.95 9.30
C SER A 98 -12.70 -7.38 8.77
N ASN A 99 -11.89 -8.19 8.09
CA ASN A 99 -10.64 -7.79 7.45
C ASN A 99 -9.59 -7.19 8.42
N ASP A 100 -9.58 -7.65 9.66
CA ASP A 100 -8.58 -7.31 10.67
C ASP A 100 -7.86 -8.58 11.20
N PHE A 101 -6.67 -8.42 11.70
CA PHE A 101 -5.97 -9.42 12.50
C PHE A 101 -6.23 -9.13 13.97
N ARG A 102 -6.68 -10.14 14.70
CA ARG A 102 -7.09 -9.96 16.10
C ARG A 102 -6.70 -11.12 16.99
N LYS A 103 -6.60 -10.80 18.26
CA LYS A 103 -6.53 -11.76 19.36
C LYS A 103 -7.93 -12.01 19.89
N THR A 104 -8.25 -13.27 20.17
CA THR A 104 -9.53 -13.75 20.70
C THR A 104 -9.26 -14.83 21.74
N ASP A 105 -10.29 -15.27 22.47
CA ASP A 105 -10.22 -16.53 23.21
C ASP A 105 -10.15 -17.72 22.22
N ALA A 106 -9.91 -18.93 22.72
CA ALA A 106 -9.82 -20.13 21.87
C ALA A 106 -11.13 -20.46 21.14
N SER A 107 -12.27 -19.97 21.62
CA SER A 107 -13.59 -20.13 20.97
C SER A 107 -13.85 -19.07 19.89
N GLY A 108 -12.92 -18.14 19.67
CA GLY A 108 -13.05 -17.05 18.72
C GLY A 108 -13.85 -15.86 19.23
N ARG A 109 -14.19 -15.81 20.53
CA ARG A 109 -14.86 -14.68 21.17
C ARG A 109 -13.83 -13.68 21.69
N GLY A 110 -14.25 -12.45 21.89
CA GLY A 110 -13.40 -11.33 22.25
C GLY A 110 -12.99 -10.53 21.01
N TYR A 111 -12.63 -9.27 21.24
CA TYR A 111 -12.29 -8.34 20.20
C TYR A 111 -11.10 -7.47 20.61
N GLN A 112 -9.92 -7.89 20.20
CA GLN A 112 -8.70 -7.10 20.34
C GLN A 112 -8.02 -7.03 18.97
N PRO A 113 -8.41 -6.07 18.12
CA PRO A 113 -7.80 -5.90 16.81
C PRO A 113 -6.39 -5.34 16.95
N MET A 114 -5.49 -5.81 16.11
CA MET A 114 -4.09 -5.42 16.07
C MET A 114 -3.74 -4.67 14.79
N VAL A 115 -4.34 -5.07 13.65
CA VAL A 115 -4.20 -4.36 12.36
C VAL A 115 -5.45 -4.56 11.52
N TYR A 116 -5.79 -3.57 10.70
CA TYR A 116 -6.96 -3.56 9.82
C TYR A 116 -6.58 -3.60 8.32
N GLY A 117 -7.58 -3.77 7.46
CA GLY A 117 -7.41 -3.72 6.02
C GLY A 117 -6.71 -4.94 5.42
N LEU A 118 -6.86 -6.11 6.05
CA LEU A 118 -6.28 -7.35 5.57
C LEU A 118 -7.20 -8.07 4.58
N LYS A 119 -6.72 -8.30 3.38
CA LYS A 119 -7.32 -9.21 2.40
C LYS A 119 -7.14 -10.66 2.81
N SER A 120 -5.91 -11.05 3.19
CA SER A 120 -5.60 -12.38 3.70
C SER A 120 -4.48 -12.33 4.76
N ALA A 121 -4.48 -13.31 5.66
CA ALA A 121 -3.37 -13.61 6.54
C ALA A 121 -3.16 -15.12 6.53
N ARG A 122 -1.96 -15.57 6.23
CA ARG A 122 -1.57 -16.97 6.23
C ARG A 122 -0.51 -17.18 7.28
N ILE A 123 -0.68 -18.22 8.09
CA ILE A 123 0.25 -18.57 9.17
C ILE A 123 0.72 -20.00 8.95
N GLN A 124 2.02 -20.20 8.94
CA GLN A 124 2.63 -21.51 8.75
C GLN A 124 3.69 -21.76 9.81
N GLU A 125 3.68 -22.96 10.39
CA GLU A 125 4.76 -23.45 11.24
C GLU A 125 5.81 -24.14 10.37
N LYS A 126 7.07 -23.73 10.50
CA LYS A 126 8.23 -24.34 9.84
C LYS A 126 9.32 -24.61 10.87
N GLY A 127 9.32 -25.83 11.43
CA GLY A 127 10.28 -26.21 12.47
C GLY A 127 10.06 -25.42 13.77
N GLN A 128 10.95 -24.50 14.08
CA GLN A 128 10.85 -23.61 15.25
C GLN A 128 10.43 -22.18 14.90
N GLU A 129 9.98 -21.97 13.66
CA GLU A 129 9.62 -20.64 13.18
C GLU A 129 8.14 -20.60 12.77
N LEU A 130 7.50 -19.51 13.11
CA LEU A 130 6.17 -19.15 12.65
C LEU A 130 6.34 -18.11 11.54
N HIS A 131 5.88 -18.44 10.35
CA HIS A 131 5.90 -17.58 9.18
C HIS A 131 4.51 -16.99 8.99
N PHE A 132 4.42 -15.67 9.05
CA PHE A 132 3.20 -14.92 8.82
C PHE A 132 3.29 -14.19 7.48
N HIS A 133 2.32 -14.40 6.60
CA HIS A 133 2.16 -13.69 5.34
C HIS A 133 0.89 -12.88 5.39
N PHE A 134 1.01 -11.57 5.30
CA PHE A 134 -0.10 -10.64 5.31
C PHE A 134 -0.26 -10.00 3.94
N GLN A 135 -1.46 -10.05 3.39
CA GLN A 135 -1.83 -9.33 2.19
C GLN A 135 -2.89 -8.29 2.57
N PHE A 136 -2.59 -7.03 2.32
CA PHE A 136 -3.50 -5.91 2.57
C PHE A 136 -4.41 -5.64 1.37
N GLU A 137 -5.58 -5.03 1.61
CA GLU A 137 -6.55 -4.70 0.56
C GLU A 137 -5.98 -3.76 -0.50
N LYS A 138 -5.06 -2.88 -0.13
CA LYS A 138 -4.34 -1.96 -1.02
C LYS A 138 -3.24 -2.63 -1.87
N GLY A 139 -3.10 -3.96 -1.80
CA GLY A 139 -2.12 -4.73 -2.57
C GLY A 139 -0.74 -4.85 -1.93
N LEU A 140 -0.53 -4.28 -0.73
CA LEU A 140 0.72 -4.41 0.00
C LEU A 140 0.83 -5.82 0.58
N GLU A 141 1.98 -6.46 0.41
CA GLU A 141 2.31 -7.74 1.03
C GLU A 141 3.45 -7.58 2.03
N ARG A 142 3.33 -8.25 3.17
CA ARG A 142 4.31 -8.22 4.27
C ARG A 142 4.50 -9.60 4.86
N GLU A 143 5.72 -9.87 5.26
CA GLU A 143 6.09 -11.10 5.97
C GLU A 143 6.65 -10.75 7.34
N PHE A 144 6.35 -11.62 8.30
CA PHE A 144 6.91 -11.58 9.64
C PHE A 144 7.28 -13.00 10.04
N ILE A 145 8.47 -13.19 10.59
CA ILE A 145 8.97 -14.48 11.05
C ILE A 145 9.28 -14.37 12.54
N TYR A 146 8.69 -15.27 13.30
CA TYR A 146 8.90 -15.34 14.75
C TYR A 146 9.46 -16.71 15.13
N ARG A 147 10.53 -16.74 15.94
CA ARG A 147 11.10 -17.98 16.45
C ARG A 147 10.45 -18.36 17.77
N VAL A 148 9.87 -19.54 17.81
CA VAL A 148 9.25 -20.11 19.01
C VAL A 148 10.31 -20.84 19.82
N GLU A 149 10.48 -20.47 21.08
CA GLU A 149 11.22 -21.29 22.04
C GLU A 149 10.31 -22.45 22.47
N LYS A 150 10.51 -23.63 21.89
CA LYS A 150 9.87 -24.85 22.41
C LYS A 150 10.55 -25.21 23.72
N GLU A 151 9.81 -25.20 24.82
CA GLU A 151 10.30 -25.80 26.05
C GLU A 151 10.78 -27.24 25.76
N LYS A 152 12.04 -27.50 26.11
CA LYS A 152 12.57 -28.87 26.07
C LYS A 152 11.79 -29.68 27.10
N SER A 153 10.95 -30.61 26.62
CA SER A 153 10.40 -31.70 27.45
C SER A 153 11.51 -32.52 28.03
#